data_8b3ffa7cc43b55541ad209665503ff1f
#
_entry.id   8b3ffa7cc43b55541ad209665503ff1f
#
_cell.length_a   1.000
_cell.length_b   1.000
_cell.length_c   1.000
_cell.angle_alpha   90.00
_cell.angle_beta   90.00
_cell.angle_gamma   90.00
#
_symmetry.space_group_name_H-M   'P 1'
#
loop_
_entity.id
_entity.type
_entity.pdbx_description
1 polymer ?
#
loop_
_entity_poly.entity_id
_entity_poly.type
_entity_poly.pdbx_seq_one_letter_code
_entity_poly.pdbx_strand_id
1 'polypeptide(L)'
;MAQSELDKLLKAFEEKNTSMEFYILASSEGIPFKSNIEDNALVVKITGLLFDLILYSKRTLDDLKKINEPGVNKNLTIRMRLKSGEELIIVQQNEFYLITKQICKITDAPTEPEKKADS
;
A
#
# COMPACT_ATOMS: atom_id res chain seq x y z
N MET A 1 20.29 11.89 -11.77
CA MET A 1 19.28 12.71 -11.24
C MET A 1 18.34 11.96 -10.35
N ALA A 2 17.41 12.68 -9.80
CA ALA A 2 16.47 12.09 -8.86
C ALA A 2 15.73 10.91 -9.47
N GLN A 3 15.36 11.03 -10.72
CA GLN A 3 14.62 9.97 -11.37
C GLN A 3 15.44 8.70 -11.46
N SER A 4 16.70 8.86 -11.79
CA SER A 4 17.57 7.70 -11.92
C SER A 4 17.77 7.02 -10.58
N GLU A 5 17.90 7.81 -9.53
CA GLU A 5 18.05 7.24 -8.21
C GLU A 5 16.77 6.56 -7.76
N LEU A 6 15.64 7.17 -8.09
CA LEU A 6 14.37 6.57 -7.76
C LEU A 6 14.22 5.22 -8.44
N ASP A 7 14.59 5.14 -9.69
CA ASP A 7 14.51 3.88 -10.42
C ASP A 7 15.36 2.80 -9.77
N LYS A 8 16.55 3.18 -9.32
CA LYS A 8 17.41 2.21 -8.65
C LYS A 8 16.83 1.75 -7.33
N LEU A 9 16.26 2.67 -6.59
CA LEU A 9 15.66 2.32 -5.31
C LEU A 9 14.47 1.40 -5.50
N LEU A 10 13.65 1.68 -6.50
CA LEU A 10 12.48 0.86 -6.74
C LEU A 10 12.87 -0.53 -7.20
N LYS A 11 13.91 -0.61 -8.01
CA LYS A 11 14.38 -1.90 -8.47
C LYS A 11 14.95 -2.72 -7.31
N ALA A 12 15.70 -2.07 -6.44
CA ALA A 12 16.21 -2.75 -5.26
C ALA A 12 15.07 -3.20 -4.36
N PHE A 13 14.05 -2.37 -4.25
CA PHE A 13 12.88 -2.69 -3.45
C PHE A 13 12.17 -3.93 -4.01
N GLU A 14 12.03 -3.98 -5.33
CA GLU A 14 11.44 -5.15 -5.95
C GLU A 14 12.23 -6.41 -5.69
N GLU A 15 13.54 -6.30 -5.80
CA GLU A 15 14.40 -7.45 -5.65
C GLU A 15 14.39 -8.00 -4.23
N LYS A 16 14.23 -7.12 -3.26
CA LYS A 16 14.18 -7.55 -1.88
C LYS A 16 12.82 -8.13 -1.51
N ASN A 17 11.80 -7.72 -2.20
CA ASN A 17 10.43 -8.13 -1.86
C ASN A 17 9.87 -9.04 -2.93
N THR A 18 10.39 -10.25 -2.96
CA THR A 18 10.02 -11.18 -4.02
C THR A 18 8.57 -11.61 -3.94
N SER A 19 7.94 -11.44 -2.80
CA SER A 19 6.53 -11.76 -2.69
C SER A 19 5.63 -10.64 -3.17
N MET A 20 6.22 -9.51 -3.56
CA MET A 20 5.45 -8.37 -4.03
C MET A 20 4.98 -8.63 -5.45
N GLU A 21 3.68 -8.44 -5.67
CA GLU A 21 3.11 -8.61 -7.00
C GLU A 21 3.25 -7.35 -7.83
N PHE A 22 2.98 -6.22 -7.24
CA PHE A 22 3.17 -4.99 -7.97
C PHE A 22 3.32 -3.83 -7.00
N TYR A 23 3.83 -2.73 -7.54
CA TYR A 23 3.83 -1.48 -6.82
C TYR A 23 3.38 -0.37 -7.76
N ILE A 24 2.85 0.68 -7.17
CA ILE A 24 2.49 1.89 -7.89
C ILE A 24 2.90 3.06 -7.04
N LEU A 25 3.61 4.00 -7.65
CA LEU A 25 3.97 5.22 -6.98
C LEU A 25 3.11 6.32 -7.59
N ALA A 26 2.38 7.02 -6.77
CA ALA A 26 1.43 8.03 -7.24
C ALA A 26 1.62 9.33 -6.50
N SER A 27 1.17 10.41 -7.12
CA SER A 27 1.24 11.72 -6.50
C SER A 27 0.12 11.88 -5.48
N SER A 28 0.19 12.97 -4.74
CA SER A 28 -0.86 13.24 -3.75
C SER A 28 -2.21 13.48 -4.38
N GLU A 29 -2.25 13.66 -5.69
CA GLU A 29 -3.51 13.87 -6.40
C GLU A 29 -4.03 12.60 -7.03
N GLY A 30 -3.36 11.50 -6.81
CA GLY A 30 -3.85 10.23 -7.33
C GLY A 30 -3.39 9.93 -8.74
N ILE A 31 -2.33 10.57 -9.20
CA ILE A 31 -1.82 10.36 -10.53
C ILE A 31 -0.62 9.44 -10.44
N PRO A 32 -0.71 8.24 -11.02
CA PRO A 32 0.42 7.32 -10.98
C PRO A 32 1.53 7.79 -11.90
N PHE A 33 2.76 7.66 -11.44
CA PHE A 33 3.89 8.03 -12.28
C PHE A 33 4.98 6.98 -12.33
N LYS A 34 4.85 5.90 -11.59
CA LYS A 34 5.82 4.83 -11.61
C LYS A 34 5.15 3.54 -11.18
N SER A 35 5.41 2.47 -11.89
CA SER A 35 4.79 1.19 -11.57
C SER A 35 5.54 0.09 -12.29
N ASN A 36 5.47 -1.12 -11.76
CA ASN A 36 5.98 -2.27 -12.48
C ASN A 36 4.88 -3.02 -13.23
N ILE A 37 3.68 -2.47 -13.25
CA ILE A 37 2.59 -3.01 -14.07
C ILE A 37 2.74 -2.42 -15.46
N GLU A 38 2.71 -3.27 -16.47
CA GLU A 38 2.93 -2.79 -17.83
C GLU A 38 1.70 -2.16 -18.45
N ASP A 39 0.53 -2.59 -18.04
CA ASP A 39 -0.71 -2.07 -18.60
C ASP A 39 -1.07 -0.76 -17.93
N ASN A 40 -0.83 0.34 -18.62
CA ASN A 40 -1.09 1.66 -18.07
C ASN A 40 -2.55 1.89 -17.73
N ALA A 41 -3.45 1.36 -18.53
CA ALA A 41 -4.86 1.53 -18.25
C ALA A 41 -5.22 0.88 -16.92
N LEU A 42 -4.62 -0.27 -16.65
CA LEU A 42 -4.85 -0.96 -15.41
C LEU A 42 -4.27 -0.18 -14.23
N VAL A 43 -3.09 0.40 -14.43
CA VAL A 43 -2.47 1.21 -13.38
C VAL A 43 -3.37 2.38 -13.00
N VAL A 44 -3.90 3.07 -14.00
CA VAL A 44 -4.76 4.22 -13.76
C VAL A 44 -6.03 3.77 -13.02
N LYS A 45 -6.59 2.67 -13.43
CA LYS A 45 -7.82 2.18 -12.82
C LYS A 45 -7.60 1.80 -11.37
N ILE A 46 -6.53 1.05 -11.09
CA ILE A 46 -6.23 0.63 -9.73
C ILE A 46 -5.96 1.84 -8.85
N THR A 47 -5.15 2.77 -9.37
CA THR A 47 -4.81 3.96 -8.61
C THR A 47 -6.06 4.77 -8.27
N GLY A 48 -6.97 4.90 -9.24
CA GLY A 48 -8.19 5.64 -8.98
C GLY A 48 -9.04 5.02 -7.90
N LEU A 49 -9.19 3.69 -7.95
CA LEU A 49 -9.98 3.00 -6.95
C LEU A 49 -9.35 3.14 -5.57
N LEU A 50 -8.05 2.98 -5.48
CA LEU A 50 -7.37 3.06 -4.20
C LEU A 50 -7.31 4.48 -3.68
N PHE A 51 -7.28 5.45 -4.57
CA PHE A 51 -7.27 6.83 -4.14
C PHE A 51 -8.59 7.18 -3.47
N ASP A 52 -9.69 6.65 -3.97
CA ASP A 52 -10.98 6.84 -3.30
C ASP A 52 -10.93 6.28 -1.89
N LEU A 53 -10.32 5.12 -1.72
CA LEU A 53 -10.16 4.53 -0.41
C LEU A 53 -9.32 5.42 0.49
N ILE A 54 -8.26 5.97 -0.06
CA ILE A 54 -7.38 6.85 0.70
C ILE A 54 -8.14 8.07 1.19
N LEU A 55 -8.90 8.70 0.30
CA LEU A 55 -9.64 9.90 0.67
C LEU A 55 -10.68 9.60 1.73
N TYR A 56 -11.36 8.49 1.58
CA TYR A 56 -12.37 8.09 2.55
C TYR A 56 -11.73 7.83 3.91
N SER A 57 -10.58 7.16 3.90
CA SER A 57 -9.88 6.85 5.13
C SER A 57 -9.42 8.11 5.84
N LYS A 58 -8.92 9.08 5.08
CA LYS A 58 -8.49 10.34 5.68
C LYS A 58 -9.64 11.08 6.32
N ARG A 59 -10.76 11.08 5.64
CA ARG A 59 -11.94 11.76 6.20
C ARG A 59 -12.38 11.08 7.48
N THR A 60 -12.37 9.76 7.48
CA THR A 60 -12.77 9.02 8.67
C THR A 60 -11.83 9.32 9.83
N LEU A 61 -10.54 9.34 9.56
CA LEU A 61 -9.57 9.62 10.61
C LEU A 61 -9.72 11.03 11.14
N ASP A 62 -10.00 11.98 10.26
CA ASP A 62 -10.22 13.35 10.70
C ASP A 62 -11.41 13.43 11.62
N ASP A 63 -12.48 12.73 11.29
CA ASP A 63 -13.65 12.73 12.14
C ASP A 63 -13.36 12.12 13.49
N LEU A 64 -12.57 11.07 13.51
CA LEU A 64 -12.20 10.44 14.77
C LEU A 64 -11.32 11.33 15.62
N LYS A 65 -10.47 12.10 14.99
CA LYS A 65 -9.61 13.01 15.73
C LYS A 65 -10.40 14.09 16.45
N LYS A 66 -11.49 14.50 15.87
CA LYS A 66 -12.31 15.50 16.49
C LYS A 66 -12.81 15.05 17.84
N ILE A 67 -12.88 13.76 18.04
CA ILE A 67 -13.34 13.24 19.32
C ILE A 67 -12.22 13.26 20.34
N ASN A 68 -11.02 12.94 19.93
CA ASN A 68 -9.92 12.78 20.87
C ASN A 68 -8.99 13.94 20.94
N GLU A 69 -8.47 14.34 19.81
CA GLU A 69 -7.49 15.39 19.81
C GLU A 69 -7.39 15.96 18.41
N PRO A 70 -6.95 17.17 18.32
CA PRO A 70 -6.93 17.88 17.05
C PRO A 70 -5.71 17.58 16.19
N GLY A 71 -5.01 16.54 16.45
CA GLY A 71 -3.79 16.28 15.73
C GLY A 71 -3.97 16.29 14.23
N VAL A 72 -2.89 16.55 13.52
CA VAL A 72 -2.89 16.54 12.09
C VAL A 72 -2.14 15.31 11.62
N ASN A 73 -2.75 14.58 10.75
CA ASN A 73 -2.15 13.36 10.28
C ASN A 73 -1.76 13.51 8.82
N LYS A 74 -0.50 13.68 8.57
CA LYS A 74 -0.04 13.88 7.21
C LYS A 74 0.43 12.61 6.54
N ASN A 75 0.83 11.64 7.33
CA ASN A 75 1.34 10.39 6.77
C ASN A 75 0.39 9.28 7.13
N LEU A 76 -0.29 8.79 6.14
CA LEU A 76 -1.29 7.75 6.30
C LEU A 76 -0.72 6.42 5.86
N THR A 77 -1.01 5.39 6.62
CA THR A 77 -0.69 4.03 6.20
C THR A 77 -1.95 3.20 6.29
N ILE A 78 -2.27 2.54 5.20
CA ILE A 78 -3.40 1.62 5.16
C ILE A 78 -2.85 0.25 4.85
N ARG A 79 -3.29 -0.72 5.63
CA ARG A 79 -2.83 -2.09 5.43
C ARG A 79 -4.03 -3.01 5.53
N MET A 80 -4.23 -3.80 4.50
CA MET A 80 -5.34 -4.75 4.47
C MET A 80 -4.81 -6.12 4.10
N ARG A 81 -5.27 -7.11 4.81
CA ARG A 81 -4.84 -8.48 4.55
C ARG A 81 -6.05 -9.38 4.47
N LEU A 82 -6.06 -10.25 3.49
CA LEU A 82 -7.10 -11.23 3.33
C LEU A 82 -6.63 -12.57 3.89
N LYS A 83 -7.59 -13.43 4.14
CA LYS A 83 -7.26 -14.77 4.63
C LYS A 83 -6.35 -15.52 3.67
N SER A 84 -6.49 -15.21 2.40
CA SER A 84 -5.68 -15.87 1.38
C SER A 84 -4.21 -15.54 1.48
N GLY A 85 -3.87 -14.50 2.25
CA GLY A 85 -2.50 -14.06 2.32
C GLY A 85 -2.22 -12.85 1.47
N GLU A 86 -3.18 -12.44 0.66
CA GLU A 86 -3.01 -11.22 -0.13
C GLU A 86 -3.03 -10.02 0.78
N GLU A 87 -2.13 -9.12 0.53
CA GLU A 87 -2.00 -7.95 1.39
C GLU A 87 -1.79 -6.71 0.54
N LEU A 88 -2.55 -5.68 0.84
CA LEU A 88 -2.41 -4.39 0.18
C LEU A 88 -1.89 -3.40 1.21
N ILE A 89 -0.85 -2.69 0.84
CA ILE A 89 -0.26 -1.69 1.72
C ILE A 89 -0.16 -0.38 0.97
N ILE A 90 -0.67 0.68 1.57
CA ILE A 90 -0.59 2.02 1.01
C ILE A 90 0.09 2.89 2.04
N VAL A 91 1.20 3.50 1.65
CA VAL A 91 1.95 4.38 2.54
C VAL A 91 2.02 5.75 1.92
N GLN A 92 1.59 6.75 2.67
CA GLN A 92 1.74 8.12 2.24
C GLN A 92 3.00 8.68 2.86
N GLN A 93 3.81 9.30 2.04
CA GLN A 93 5.00 9.97 2.55
C GLN A 93 5.15 11.28 1.82
N ASN A 94 5.03 12.37 2.57
CA ASN A 94 5.07 13.70 1.99
C ASN A 94 3.99 13.85 0.94
N GLU A 95 4.38 13.98 -0.32
CA GLU A 95 3.42 14.21 -1.38
C GLU A 95 3.23 13.01 -2.28
N PHE A 96 3.64 11.84 -1.82
CA PHE A 96 3.57 10.65 -2.63
C PHE A 96 2.88 9.53 -1.89
N TYR A 97 2.29 8.64 -2.65
CA TYR A 97 1.72 7.41 -2.13
C TYR A 97 2.43 6.24 -2.77
N LEU A 98 2.89 5.34 -1.95
CA LEU A 98 3.43 4.07 -2.45
C LEU A 98 2.40 3.00 -2.17
N ILE A 99 1.94 2.37 -3.23
CA ILE A 99 0.93 1.32 -3.16
C ILE A 99 1.62 0.02 -3.53
N THR A 100 1.53 -0.97 -2.65
CA THR A 100 2.11 -2.28 -2.95
C THR A 100 1.10 -3.36 -2.68
N LYS A 101 1.14 -4.40 -3.48
CA LYS A 101 0.35 -5.59 -3.24
C LYS A 101 1.30 -6.76 -3.20
N GLN A 102 1.16 -7.59 -2.18
CA GLN A 102 2.05 -8.73 -2.00
C GLN A 102 1.25 -9.91 -1.49
N ILE A 103 1.87 -11.05 -1.52
CA ILE A 103 1.28 -12.26 -0.99
C ILE A 103 2.14 -12.72 0.17
N CYS A 104 1.54 -12.77 1.35
CA CYS A 104 2.22 -13.29 2.51
C CYS A 104 2.01 -14.79 2.54
N LYS A 105 3.09 -15.51 2.65
CA LYS A 105 2.98 -16.96 2.67
C LYS A 105 2.66 -17.42 4.05
N ILE A 106 1.38 -17.45 4.33
CA ILE A 106 0.93 -17.84 5.65
C ILE A 106 1.22 -19.28 5.92
N THR A 107 1.27 -20.09 4.89
CA THR A 107 1.54 -21.50 5.08
C THR A 107 2.86 -21.74 5.78
N ASP A 108 3.73 -20.79 5.69
CA ASP A 108 5.00 -20.95 6.37
C ASP A 108 4.86 -20.84 7.85
N ALA A 109 3.82 -20.22 8.25
CA ALA A 109 3.61 -20.07 9.66
C ALA A 109 3.13 -21.37 10.15
N PRO A 110 3.40 -22.02 10.70
CA PRO A 110 2.76 -23.25 10.93
C PRO A 110 1.84 -23.27 12.08
N THR A 111 1.80 -22.82 11.58
CA THR A 111 1.13 -22.66 12.05
C THR A 111 0.30 -22.81 12.56
N GLU A 112 0.10 -23.01 12.49
CA GLU A 112 -0.62 -23.01 12.88
C GLU A 112 -1.23 -23.15 13.55
N PRO A 113 -1.27 -23.50 13.97
CA PRO A 113 -1.79 -23.64 14.71
C PRO A 113 -2.62 -23.34 15.23
N GLU A 114 -2.50 -23.11 14.93
CA GLU A 114 -3.14 -22.82 15.31
C GLU A 114 -4.07 -22.90 15.57
N LYS A 115 -4.06 -23.19 15.15
CA LYS A 115 -4.76 -23.30 15.21
C LYS A 115 -5.36 -23.46 15.87
N LYS A 116 -5.01 -23.77 15.97
CA LYS A 116 -5.43 -23.96 16.55
C LYS A 116 -6.12 -23.77 17.17
N ALA A 117 -5.79 -23.87 17.13
CA ALA A 117 -6.29 -23.74 17.70
C ALA A 117 -7.19 -23.69 18.07
N ASP A 118 -7.07 -23.89 17.97
CA ASP A 118 -7.80 -23.80 18.23
C ASP A 118 -8.58 -23.79 18.47
N SER A 119 -8.31 -24.11 18.31
CA SER A 119 -8.96 -23.96 18.55
C SER A 119 -9.46 -23.78 18.80
#